data_5b8361d6cfb9c50583a60cf55934f57b
#
_entry.id   5b8361d6cfb9c50583a60cf55934f57b
#
_cell.length_a   1.000
_cell.length_b   1.000
_cell.length_c   1.000
_cell.angle_alpha   90.00
_cell.angle_beta   90.00
_cell.angle_gamma   90.00
#
_symmetry.space_group_name_H-M   'P 1'
#
loop_
_entity.id
_entity.type
_entity.pdbx_description
1 polymer ?
#
loop_
_entity_poly.entity_id
_entity_poly.type
_entity_poly.pdbx_seq_one_letter_code
_entity_poly.pdbx_strand_id
1 'polypeptide(L)'
;VLGLFAGISNIETKDFELSQKEWVYGIHTVSELLKQHPEDVLELLIQQDREDKRINEVKDLAAAAGVSWQGQDRKDLDKRLRNLGAGAVHQGVVALCKLGGSILDERGLDALLDGLAHPPLLLVLDEVTDPHNLGACLRTADAAGVDAVIVPKDRAAPLNMTARKVACGAADTIAFAAVTNLSRTLETLKQRGIWIAGAAGEAEDSLYGMDFKQPIAIVMGSEGKGLRRLTREKCDYLLSIPMAGELSSLNVSVATGLCLFEAVRQRRGS
;
A
#
# COMPACT_ATOMS: atom_id res chain seq x y z
N VAL A 1 21.03 10.15 -8.17
CA VAL A 1 21.20 9.21 -7.05
C VAL A 1 20.72 7.84 -7.49
N LEU A 2 21.44 7.25 -8.42
CA LEU A 2 21.29 5.88 -8.91
C LEU A 2 22.52 5.11 -8.40
N GLY A 3 22.37 4.28 -7.36
CA GLY A 3 23.52 3.47 -6.95
C GLY A 3 23.50 2.94 -5.54
N LEU A 4 22.43 2.24 -5.10
CA LEU A 4 22.47 1.51 -3.82
C LEU A 4 21.69 0.17 -3.82
N PHE A 5 21.39 -0.39 -5.00
CA PHE A 5 20.78 -1.73 -5.10
C PHE A 5 21.75 -2.83 -5.63
N ALA A 6 23.06 -2.62 -5.56
CA ALA A 6 24.04 -3.59 -6.04
C ALA A 6 24.78 -4.27 -4.86
N GLY A 7 24.05 -4.92 -3.95
CA GLY A 7 24.70 -5.59 -2.79
C GLY A 7 23.95 -6.74 -2.15
N ILE A 8 22.78 -7.14 -2.65
CA ILE A 8 22.06 -8.32 -2.14
C ILE A 8 21.97 -9.35 -3.27
N SER A 9 23.09 -9.91 -3.68
CA SER A 9 23.15 -11.09 -4.52
C SER A 9 23.53 -12.30 -3.64
N ASN A 10 22.69 -13.35 -3.72
CA ASN A 10 22.86 -14.70 -3.17
C ASN A 10 22.37 -14.97 -1.73
N ILE A 11 21.13 -14.64 -1.43
CA ILE A 11 20.32 -15.48 -0.56
C ILE A 11 19.31 -16.17 -1.47
N GLU A 12 19.16 -17.48 -1.34
CA GLU A 12 18.31 -18.32 -2.21
C GLU A 12 16.87 -17.78 -2.27
N THR A 13 16.60 -17.02 -3.32
CA THR A 13 15.31 -16.33 -3.60
C THR A 13 14.25 -17.28 -4.16
N LYS A 14 14.38 -18.59 -3.98
CA LYS A 14 13.48 -19.58 -4.58
C LYS A 14 12.13 -19.78 -3.88
N ASP A 15 11.94 -19.30 -2.64
CA ASP A 15 10.70 -19.49 -1.89
C ASP A 15 9.94 -18.17 -1.55
N PHE A 16 10.38 -17.01 -2.05
CA PHE A 16 9.82 -15.71 -1.68
C PHE A 16 9.03 -15.01 -2.79
N GLU A 17 8.89 -15.60 -3.96
CA GLU A 17 8.00 -15.12 -5.03
C GLU A 17 6.56 -15.61 -4.85
N LEU A 18 5.90 -15.26 -3.81
CA LEU A 18 4.46 -15.05 -3.86
C LEU A 18 4.21 -13.73 -4.62
N SER A 19 4.56 -13.71 -5.90
CA SER A 19 4.09 -12.64 -6.79
C SER A 19 2.55 -12.67 -6.72
N GLN A 20 1.97 -11.73 -5.98
CA GLN A 20 0.53 -11.60 -5.92
C GLN A 20 0.06 -11.36 -7.35
N LYS A 21 -0.80 -12.23 -7.83
CA LYS A 21 -1.46 -12.10 -9.12
C LYS A 21 -2.87 -11.61 -8.85
N GLU A 22 -3.28 -10.57 -9.56
CA GLU A 22 -4.63 -10.02 -9.44
C GLU A 22 -5.33 -10.02 -10.80
N TRP A 23 -6.62 -10.37 -10.81
CA TRP A 23 -7.47 -10.20 -11.96
C TRP A 23 -7.99 -8.77 -12.03
N VAL A 24 -7.63 -8.07 -13.07
CA VAL A 24 -8.06 -6.69 -13.38
C VAL A 24 -9.08 -6.76 -14.51
N TYR A 25 -10.13 -5.97 -14.45
CA TYR A 25 -11.20 -6.04 -15.42
C TYR A 25 -11.75 -4.66 -15.80
N GLY A 26 -12.40 -4.61 -16.95
CA GLY A 26 -12.97 -3.43 -17.54
C GLY A 26 -12.03 -2.70 -18.49
N ILE A 27 -12.63 -2.13 -19.55
CA ILE A 27 -11.89 -1.53 -20.67
C ILE A 27 -10.93 -0.45 -20.19
N HIS A 28 -11.38 0.48 -19.37
CA HIS A 28 -10.55 1.61 -18.92
C HIS A 28 -9.34 1.12 -18.10
N THR A 29 -9.58 0.25 -17.12
CA THR A 29 -8.53 -0.23 -16.22
C THR A 29 -7.46 -1.03 -16.96
N VAL A 30 -7.88 -1.93 -17.85
CA VAL A 30 -6.95 -2.74 -18.66
C VAL A 30 -6.22 -1.86 -19.68
N SER A 31 -6.87 -0.86 -20.28
CA SER A 31 -6.19 0.07 -21.18
C SER A 31 -5.09 0.89 -20.49
N GLU A 32 -5.35 1.36 -19.27
CA GLU A 32 -4.34 2.07 -18.47
C GLU A 32 -3.16 1.15 -18.09
N LEU A 33 -3.46 -0.09 -17.69
CA LEU A 33 -2.44 -1.08 -17.41
C LEU A 33 -1.53 -1.35 -18.62
N LEU A 34 -2.12 -1.56 -19.80
CA LEU A 34 -1.37 -1.79 -21.04
C LEU A 34 -0.51 -0.59 -21.46
N LYS A 35 -0.88 0.65 -21.07
CA LYS A 35 -0.10 1.86 -21.35
C LYS A 35 1.04 2.07 -20.36
N GLN A 36 0.82 1.77 -19.08
CA GLN A 36 1.73 2.15 -18.00
C GLN A 36 2.64 1.00 -17.56
N HIS A 37 2.10 -0.23 -17.52
CA HIS A 37 2.78 -1.41 -16.98
C HIS A 37 2.48 -2.68 -17.81
N PRO A 38 2.73 -2.68 -19.13
CA PRO A 38 2.45 -3.85 -19.98
C PRO A 38 3.25 -5.09 -19.56
N GLU A 39 4.42 -4.92 -18.96
CA GLU A 39 5.30 -5.97 -18.43
C GLU A 39 4.68 -6.75 -17.27
N ASP A 40 3.71 -6.17 -16.59
CA ASP A 40 3.00 -6.82 -15.49
C ASP A 40 1.83 -7.69 -15.97
N VAL A 41 1.45 -7.61 -17.24
CA VAL A 41 0.34 -8.40 -17.80
C VAL A 41 0.80 -9.83 -18.06
N LEU A 42 0.27 -10.78 -17.30
CA LEU A 42 0.56 -12.21 -17.44
C LEU A 42 -0.38 -12.90 -18.42
N GLU A 43 -1.64 -12.48 -18.44
CA GLU A 43 -2.69 -13.04 -19.31
C GLU A 43 -3.68 -11.91 -19.64
N LEU A 44 -4.02 -11.76 -20.91
CA LEU A 44 -5.05 -10.83 -21.37
C LEU A 44 -6.16 -11.60 -22.10
N LEU A 45 -7.37 -11.47 -21.59
CA LEU A 45 -8.56 -12.16 -22.11
C LEU A 45 -9.54 -11.13 -22.65
N ILE A 46 -9.98 -11.34 -23.90
CA ILE A 46 -10.94 -10.45 -24.58
C ILE A 46 -12.11 -11.30 -25.06
N GLN A 47 -13.33 -10.81 -24.89
CA GLN A 47 -14.55 -11.47 -25.34
C GLN A 47 -14.55 -11.63 -26.86
N GLN A 48 -14.71 -12.88 -27.35
CA GLN A 48 -14.62 -13.21 -28.78
C GLN A 48 -15.67 -12.54 -29.66
N ASP A 49 -16.92 -12.56 -29.20
CA ASP A 49 -18.07 -12.09 -29.98
C ASP A 49 -18.30 -10.57 -29.88
N ARG A 50 -17.30 -9.82 -29.42
CA ARG A 50 -17.42 -8.39 -29.24
C ARG A 50 -16.39 -7.62 -30.07
N GLU A 51 -16.93 -6.93 -31.10
CA GLU A 51 -16.15 -6.10 -32.01
C GLU A 51 -16.69 -4.67 -32.01
N ASP A 52 -16.55 -3.98 -30.89
CA ASP A 52 -16.81 -2.54 -30.82
C ASP A 52 -15.49 -1.74 -30.81
N LYS A 53 -15.60 -0.44 -31.08
CA LYS A 53 -14.46 0.47 -31.14
C LYS A 53 -13.55 0.38 -29.91
N ARG A 54 -14.14 0.27 -28.71
CA ARG A 54 -13.39 0.24 -27.45
C ARG A 54 -12.60 -1.06 -27.27
N ILE A 55 -13.15 -2.18 -27.71
CA ILE A 55 -12.45 -3.47 -27.71
C ILE A 55 -11.28 -3.44 -28.69
N ASN A 56 -11.47 -2.87 -29.88
CA ASN A 56 -10.40 -2.72 -30.86
C ASN A 56 -9.28 -1.81 -30.34
N GLU A 57 -9.59 -0.72 -29.65
CA GLU A 57 -8.59 0.13 -28.97
C GLU A 57 -7.75 -0.66 -27.93
N VAL A 58 -8.36 -1.59 -27.18
CA VAL A 58 -7.61 -2.47 -26.26
C VAL A 58 -6.69 -3.44 -27.02
N LYS A 59 -7.18 -4.03 -28.13
CA LYS A 59 -6.37 -4.92 -28.98
C LYS A 59 -5.17 -4.16 -29.57
N ASP A 60 -5.39 -2.94 -30.05
CA ASP A 60 -4.32 -2.06 -30.58
C ASP A 60 -3.27 -1.70 -29.53
N LEU A 61 -3.72 -1.37 -28.30
CA LEU A 61 -2.82 -1.11 -27.17
C LEU A 61 -2.01 -2.37 -26.81
N ALA A 62 -2.64 -3.53 -26.75
CA ALA A 62 -1.96 -4.79 -26.46
C ALA A 62 -0.90 -5.10 -27.54
N ALA A 63 -1.24 -4.93 -28.83
CA ALA A 63 -0.32 -5.11 -29.93
C ALA A 63 0.87 -4.13 -29.85
N ALA A 64 0.62 -2.85 -29.60
CA ALA A 64 1.66 -1.82 -29.43
C ALA A 64 2.60 -2.11 -28.25
N ALA A 65 2.07 -2.70 -27.18
CA ALA A 65 2.82 -3.08 -25.98
C ALA A 65 3.47 -4.48 -26.06
N GLY A 66 3.26 -5.23 -27.15
CA GLY A 66 3.78 -6.60 -27.30
C GLY A 66 3.09 -7.64 -26.40
N VAL A 67 1.90 -7.33 -25.90
CA VAL A 67 1.09 -8.22 -25.04
C VAL A 67 0.17 -9.06 -25.91
N SER A 68 0.30 -10.39 -25.84
CA SER A 68 -0.62 -11.34 -26.50
C SER A 68 -1.94 -11.42 -25.73
N TRP A 69 -3.03 -11.63 -26.48
CA TRP A 69 -4.35 -11.81 -25.87
C TRP A 69 -5.03 -13.08 -26.39
N GLN A 70 -5.98 -13.61 -25.62
CA GLN A 70 -6.78 -14.78 -25.95
C GLN A 70 -8.27 -14.42 -26.00
N GLY A 71 -8.96 -14.92 -27.02
CA GLY A 71 -10.41 -14.82 -27.12
C GLY A 71 -11.09 -15.76 -26.15
N GLN A 72 -12.09 -15.28 -25.41
CA GLN A 72 -12.86 -16.08 -24.45
C GLN A 72 -14.35 -15.78 -24.54
N ASP A 73 -15.19 -16.77 -24.23
CA ASP A 73 -16.62 -16.57 -24.10
C ASP A 73 -16.96 -15.74 -22.87
N ARG A 74 -18.03 -14.96 -22.94
CA ARG A 74 -18.49 -14.13 -21.81
C ARG A 74 -18.67 -14.94 -20.52
N LYS A 75 -19.20 -16.17 -20.61
CA LYS A 75 -19.42 -17.05 -19.45
C LYS A 75 -18.11 -17.43 -18.75
N ASP A 76 -17.05 -17.61 -19.50
CA ASP A 76 -15.74 -17.94 -18.94
C ASP A 76 -15.09 -16.74 -18.28
N LEU A 77 -15.25 -15.54 -18.85
CA LEU A 77 -14.82 -14.29 -18.20
C LEU A 77 -15.57 -14.08 -16.87
N ASP A 78 -16.90 -14.22 -16.87
CA ASP A 78 -17.72 -14.15 -15.65
C ASP A 78 -17.29 -15.16 -14.58
N LYS A 79 -16.92 -16.40 -15.00
CA LYS A 79 -16.45 -17.45 -14.08
C LYS A 79 -15.13 -17.10 -13.41
N ARG A 80 -14.19 -16.47 -14.13
CA ARG A 80 -12.90 -16.06 -13.58
C ARG A 80 -13.06 -14.95 -12.54
N LEU A 81 -14.06 -14.10 -12.70
CA LEU A 81 -14.33 -12.96 -11.80
C LEU A 81 -15.25 -13.28 -10.61
N ARG A 82 -15.82 -14.48 -10.52
CA ARG A 82 -16.77 -14.84 -9.44
C ARG A 82 -16.21 -14.64 -8.02
N ASN A 83 -14.91 -14.81 -7.88
CA ASN A 83 -14.24 -14.68 -6.58
C ASN A 83 -13.89 -13.22 -6.21
N LEU A 84 -14.13 -12.25 -7.13
CA LEU A 84 -13.79 -10.83 -6.93
C LEU A 84 -14.98 -9.99 -6.38
N GLY A 85 -16.08 -10.65 -6.04
CA GLY A 85 -17.26 -10.00 -5.46
C GLY A 85 -18.44 -9.84 -6.43
N ALA A 86 -19.64 -9.74 -5.87
CA ALA A 86 -20.87 -9.51 -6.64
C ALA A 86 -20.85 -8.10 -7.25
N GLY A 87 -20.87 -8.00 -8.60
CA GLY A 87 -20.98 -6.72 -9.31
C GLY A 87 -19.78 -6.38 -10.22
N ALA A 88 -18.80 -7.25 -10.36
CA ALA A 88 -17.69 -7.04 -11.28
C ALA A 88 -18.18 -6.97 -12.75
N VAL A 89 -18.14 -5.79 -13.36
CA VAL A 89 -18.56 -5.55 -14.75
C VAL A 89 -17.31 -5.53 -15.63
N HIS A 90 -16.95 -6.67 -16.23
CA HIS A 90 -15.71 -6.81 -17.00
C HIS A 90 -15.73 -6.10 -18.36
N GLN A 91 -16.88 -5.70 -18.87
CA GLN A 91 -17.00 -5.00 -20.16
C GLN A 91 -16.32 -5.74 -21.34
N GLY A 92 -16.20 -7.06 -21.26
CA GLY A 92 -15.56 -7.91 -22.27
C GLY A 92 -14.02 -7.98 -22.21
N VAL A 93 -13.38 -7.41 -21.20
CA VAL A 93 -11.91 -7.41 -21.05
C VAL A 93 -11.50 -7.73 -19.62
N VAL A 94 -10.57 -8.68 -19.49
CA VAL A 94 -10.01 -9.13 -18.22
C VAL A 94 -8.52 -9.38 -18.39
N ALA A 95 -7.69 -8.96 -17.47
CA ALA A 95 -6.26 -9.24 -17.46
C ALA A 95 -5.82 -9.83 -16.12
N LEU A 96 -4.96 -10.83 -16.13
CA LEU A 96 -4.22 -11.30 -14.98
C LEU A 96 -2.90 -10.52 -14.92
N CYS A 97 -2.66 -9.85 -13.84
CA CYS A 97 -1.47 -9.03 -13.66
C CYS A 97 -0.60 -9.57 -12.53
N LYS A 98 0.69 -9.43 -12.71
CA LYS A 98 1.64 -9.46 -11.59
C LYS A 98 1.52 -8.12 -10.87
N LEU A 99 1.26 -8.14 -9.58
CA LEU A 99 1.33 -6.91 -8.80
C LEU A 99 2.81 -6.60 -8.55
N GLY A 100 3.31 -5.49 -9.09
CA GLY A 100 4.68 -5.02 -8.88
C GLY A 100 4.92 -4.69 -7.40
N GLY A 101 6.18 -4.72 -6.96
CA GLY A 101 6.59 -4.51 -5.57
C GLY A 101 6.44 -5.77 -4.71
N SER A 102 7.51 -6.19 -4.05
CA SER A 102 7.45 -7.30 -3.09
C SER A 102 6.78 -6.82 -1.80
N ILE A 103 5.71 -7.51 -1.39
CA ILE A 103 5.13 -7.30 -0.06
C ILE A 103 6.03 -8.05 0.94
N LEU A 104 6.63 -7.30 1.85
CA LEU A 104 7.48 -7.86 2.89
C LEU A 104 6.62 -8.57 3.95
N ASP A 105 7.12 -9.67 4.47
CA ASP A 105 6.65 -10.26 5.71
C ASP A 105 7.43 -9.70 6.91
N GLU A 106 7.23 -10.26 8.08
CA GLU A 106 7.93 -9.87 9.29
C GLU A 106 9.46 -9.98 9.14
N ARG A 107 9.97 -11.02 8.45
CA ARG A 107 11.42 -11.22 8.23
C ARG A 107 11.99 -10.20 7.24
N GLY A 108 11.23 -9.92 6.17
CA GLY A 108 11.60 -8.89 5.20
C GLY A 108 11.65 -7.50 5.83
N LEU A 109 10.71 -7.20 6.73
CA LEU A 109 10.72 -5.96 7.52
C LEU A 109 11.96 -5.90 8.44
N ASP A 110 12.27 -6.98 9.14
CA ASP A 110 13.46 -7.06 10.01
C ASP A 110 14.77 -6.84 9.23
N ALA A 111 14.91 -7.48 8.08
CA ALA A 111 16.08 -7.32 7.22
C ALA A 111 16.22 -5.89 6.68
N LEU A 112 15.10 -5.23 6.32
CA LEU A 112 15.09 -3.85 5.91
C LEU A 112 15.59 -2.94 7.05
N LEU A 113 15.07 -3.11 8.26
CA LEU A 113 15.43 -2.29 9.41
C LEU A 113 16.91 -2.48 9.81
N ASP A 114 17.46 -3.69 9.67
CA ASP A 114 18.87 -3.98 9.92
C ASP A 114 19.80 -3.26 8.93
N GLY A 115 19.31 -2.95 7.73
CA GLY A 115 20.06 -2.25 6.68
C GLY A 115 20.03 -0.72 6.77
N LEU A 116 19.20 -0.14 7.64
CA LEU A 116 19.08 1.32 7.72
C LEU A 116 20.28 1.95 8.46
N ALA A 117 20.85 2.98 7.86
CA ALA A 117 21.96 3.75 8.44
C ALA A 117 21.49 5.04 9.17
N HIS A 118 20.21 5.25 9.31
CA HIS A 118 19.59 6.43 9.92
C HIS A 118 18.43 6.02 10.85
N PRO A 119 17.99 6.90 11.75
CA PRO A 119 16.82 6.64 12.59
C PRO A 119 15.56 6.40 11.74
N PRO A 120 14.92 5.21 11.81
CA PRO A 120 13.77 4.89 10.98
C PRO A 120 12.57 5.82 11.23
N LEU A 121 11.83 6.08 10.15
CA LEU A 121 10.49 6.65 10.16
C LEU A 121 9.55 5.64 9.54
N LEU A 122 8.68 5.06 10.35
CA LEU A 122 7.74 4.02 9.91
C LEU A 122 6.30 4.53 9.99
N LEU A 123 5.46 4.07 9.07
CA LEU A 123 4.02 4.28 9.10
C LEU A 123 3.31 2.94 9.33
N VAL A 124 2.47 2.87 10.33
CA VAL A 124 1.66 1.70 10.64
C VAL A 124 0.18 2.06 10.42
N LEU A 125 -0.52 1.28 9.61
CA LEU A 125 -1.94 1.50 9.31
C LEU A 125 -2.78 0.38 9.94
N ASP A 126 -3.45 0.69 11.05
CA ASP A 126 -4.26 -0.26 11.81
C ASP A 126 -5.73 -0.25 11.36
N GLU A 127 -6.16 -1.26 10.61
CA GLU A 127 -7.52 -1.39 10.04
C GLU A 127 -7.92 -0.28 9.04
N VAL A 128 -6.99 0.24 8.26
CA VAL A 128 -7.32 1.06 7.09
C VAL A 128 -7.80 0.13 5.98
N THR A 129 -9.12 0.06 5.76
CA THR A 129 -9.76 -0.93 4.88
C THR A 129 -10.17 -0.38 3.51
N ASP A 130 -10.15 0.94 3.31
CA ASP A 130 -10.41 1.56 2.02
C ASP A 130 -9.13 1.64 1.18
N PRO A 131 -9.11 1.03 -0.03
CA PRO A 131 -7.96 1.12 -0.94
C PRO A 131 -7.58 2.55 -1.35
N HIS A 132 -8.54 3.48 -1.40
CA HIS A 132 -8.26 4.89 -1.70
C HIS A 132 -7.47 5.53 -0.58
N ASN A 133 -7.84 5.29 0.67
CA ASN A 133 -7.11 5.79 1.82
C ASN A 133 -5.72 5.14 1.91
N LEU A 134 -5.61 3.83 1.68
CA LEU A 134 -4.32 3.16 1.62
C LEU A 134 -3.40 3.80 0.56
N GLY A 135 -3.89 3.97 -0.67
CA GLY A 135 -3.12 4.60 -1.75
C GLY A 135 -2.66 6.02 -1.43
N ALA A 136 -3.55 6.83 -0.83
CA ALA A 136 -3.23 8.19 -0.41
C ALA A 136 -2.18 8.22 0.72
N CYS A 137 -2.27 7.29 1.69
CA CYS A 137 -1.26 7.14 2.74
C CYS A 137 0.10 6.73 2.17
N LEU A 138 0.14 5.77 1.23
CA LEU A 138 1.39 5.36 0.55
C LEU A 138 2.04 6.53 -0.19
N ARG A 139 1.27 7.29 -0.96
CA ARG A 139 1.77 8.47 -1.66
C ARG A 139 2.35 9.51 -0.70
N THR A 140 1.70 9.73 0.42
CA THR A 140 2.15 10.67 1.44
C THR A 140 3.39 10.14 2.17
N ALA A 141 3.45 8.83 2.45
CA ALA A 141 4.58 8.17 3.08
C ALA A 141 5.85 8.25 2.21
N ASP A 142 5.72 7.98 0.91
CA ASP A 142 6.81 8.14 -0.06
C ASP A 142 7.33 9.60 -0.09
N ALA A 143 6.43 10.57 -0.21
CA ALA A 143 6.77 11.99 -0.22
C ALA A 143 7.44 12.46 1.10
N ALA A 144 7.13 11.82 2.22
CA ALA A 144 7.71 12.11 3.53
C ALA A 144 9.02 11.35 3.80
N GLY A 145 9.43 10.43 2.92
CA GLY A 145 10.63 9.61 3.09
C GLY A 145 10.47 8.57 4.21
N VAL A 146 9.29 7.96 4.32
CA VAL A 146 9.03 6.84 5.23
C VAL A 146 9.78 5.61 4.74
N ASP A 147 10.45 4.89 5.64
CA ASP A 147 11.25 3.71 5.30
C ASP A 147 10.40 2.47 5.01
N ALA A 148 9.29 2.31 5.72
CA ALA A 148 8.32 1.24 5.45
C ALA A 148 6.90 1.62 5.91
N VAL A 149 5.91 1.12 5.15
CA VAL A 149 4.50 1.12 5.54
C VAL A 149 4.11 -0.29 5.98
N ILE A 150 3.58 -0.42 7.18
CA ILE A 150 3.25 -1.69 7.83
C ILE A 150 1.73 -1.79 7.99
N VAL A 151 1.15 -2.90 7.52
CA VAL A 151 -0.28 -3.18 7.65
C VAL A 151 -0.50 -4.59 8.22
N PRO A 152 -1.60 -4.88 8.93
CA PRO A 152 -1.98 -6.25 9.23
C PRO A 152 -2.41 -6.97 7.94
N LYS A 153 -2.08 -8.28 7.78
CA LYS A 153 -2.55 -9.10 6.65
C LYS A 153 -4.07 -9.18 6.57
N ASP A 154 -4.69 -9.27 7.73
CA ASP A 154 -6.14 -9.31 7.87
C ASP A 154 -6.68 -7.92 8.26
N ARG A 155 -7.88 -7.59 7.81
CA ARG A 155 -8.59 -6.34 8.14
C ARG A 155 -7.88 -5.05 7.66
N ALA A 156 -7.08 -5.14 6.62
CA ALA A 156 -6.52 -3.98 5.93
C ALA A 156 -6.91 -4.03 4.45
N ALA A 157 -6.91 -2.87 3.79
CA ALA A 157 -7.06 -2.80 2.36
C ALA A 157 -5.92 -3.56 1.68
N PRO A 158 -6.21 -4.42 0.70
CA PRO A 158 -5.17 -5.03 -0.10
C PRO A 158 -4.46 -3.96 -0.95
N LEU A 159 -3.18 -4.16 -1.23
CA LEU A 159 -2.41 -3.33 -2.16
C LEU A 159 -2.80 -3.68 -3.61
N ASN A 160 -4.07 -3.48 -3.94
CA ASN A 160 -4.66 -3.76 -5.25
C ASN A 160 -4.45 -2.61 -6.24
N MET A 161 -4.93 -2.78 -7.48
CA MET A 161 -4.80 -1.77 -8.54
C MET A 161 -5.41 -0.41 -8.17
N THR A 162 -6.49 -0.38 -7.37
CA THR A 162 -7.09 0.88 -6.89
C THR A 162 -6.13 1.62 -5.97
N ALA A 163 -5.56 0.92 -4.96
CA ALA A 163 -4.59 1.50 -4.04
C ALA A 163 -3.33 1.97 -4.80
N ARG A 164 -2.81 1.16 -5.74
CA ARG A 164 -1.65 1.52 -6.58
C ARG A 164 -1.91 2.75 -7.45
N LYS A 165 -3.07 2.82 -8.10
CA LYS A 165 -3.46 3.99 -8.90
C LYS A 165 -3.48 5.28 -8.08
N VAL A 166 -4.06 5.24 -6.87
CA VAL A 166 -4.10 6.39 -5.97
C VAL A 166 -2.72 6.74 -5.42
N ALA A 167 -1.88 5.73 -5.19
CA ALA A 167 -0.50 5.91 -4.75
C ALA A 167 0.42 6.57 -5.79
N CYS A 168 0.02 6.63 -7.08
CA CYS A 168 0.77 7.33 -8.14
C CYS A 168 2.26 6.91 -8.22
N GLY A 169 2.55 5.60 -8.20
CA GLY A 169 3.91 5.05 -8.25
C GLY A 169 4.56 4.82 -6.88
N ALA A 170 4.07 5.44 -5.80
CA ALA A 170 4.63 5.26 -4.46
C ALA A 170 4.55 3.80 -3.97
N ALA A 171 3.60 3.02 -4.47
CA ALA A 171 3.48 1.59 -4.14
C ALA A 171 4.63 0.71 -4.68
N ASP A 172 5.43 1.23 -5.62
CA ASP A 172 6.56 0.52 -6.23
C ASP A 172 7.90 0.98 -5.65
N THR A 173 7.92 2.12 -4.98
CA THR A 173 9.12 2.74 -4.40
C THR A 173 9.23 2.53 -2.89
N ILE A 174 8.11 2.53 -2.17
CA ILE A 174 8.10 2.39 -0.72
C ILE A 174 8.04 0.91 -0.30
N ALA A 175 8.81 0.54 0.72
CA ALA A 175 8.69 -0.78 1.29
C ALA A 175 7.33 -0.96 1.97
N PHE A 176 6.58 -1.98 1.54
CA PHE A 176 5.26 -2.31 2.07
C PHE A 176 5.30 -3.66 2.76
N ALA A 177 5.03 -3.68 4.06
CA ALA A 177 5.06 -4.88 4.88
C ALA A 177 3.65 -5.27 5.35
N ALA A 178 3.25 -6.52 5.06
CA ALA A 178 2.00 -7.09 5.55
C ALA A 178 2.31 -8.13 6.64
N VAL A 179 1.94 -7.82 7.88
CA VAL A 179 2.29 -8.63 9.06
C VAL A 179 1.10 -9.42 9.58
N THR A 180 1.37 -10.63 10.08
CA THR A 180 0.31 -11.52 10.59
C THR A 180 -0.24 -11.05 11.94
N ASN A 181 0.63 -10.50 12.80
CA ASN A 181 0.24 -10.05 14.14
C ASN A 181 0.82 -8.65 14.41
N LEU A 182 0.02 -7.62 14.15
CA LEU A 182 0.45 -6.24 14.33
C LEU A 182 0.93 -5.93 15.76
N SER A 183 0.22 -6.41 16.77
CA SER A 183 0.60 -6.18 18.19
C SER A 183 1.98 -6.75 18.50
N ARG A 184 2.30 -7.94 17.98
CA ARG A 184 3.62 -8.56 18.13
C ARG A 184 4.68 -7.79 17.35
N THR A 185 4.35 -7.33 16.15
CA THR A 185 5.28 -6.51 15.35
C THR A 185 5.63 -5.22 16.08
N LEU A 186 4.65 -4.52 16.65
CA LEU A 186 4.90 -3.31 17.45
C LEU A 186 5.83 -3.60 18.64
N GLU A 187 5.65 -4.73 19.32
CA GLU A 187 6.55 -5.17 20.40
C GLU A 187 8.00 -5.37 19.89
N THR A 188 8.15 -6.02 18.73
CA THR A 188 9.47 -6.22 18.11
C THR A 188 10.13 -4.89 17.73
N LEU A 189 9.36 -3.93 17.21
CA LEU A 189 9.86 -2.58 16.92
C LEU A 189 10.36 -1.87 18.19
N LYS A 190 9.61 -1.98 19.30
CA LYS A 190 10.02 -1.43 20.60
C LYS A 190 11.34 -2.05 21.11
N GLN A 191 11.50 -3.37 20.98
CA GLN A 191 12.73 -4.06 21.35
C GLN A 191 13.94 -3.59 20.53
N ARG A 192 13.72 -3.07 19.32
CA ARG A 192 14.73 -2.43 18.47
C ARG A 192 14.97 -0.95 18.80
N GLY A 193 14.33 -0.41 19.84
CA GLY A 193 14.45 1.00 20.23
C GLY A 193 13.64 1.97 19.36
N ILE A 194 12.64 1.48 18.63
CA ILE A 194 11.74 2.31 17.82
C ILE A 194 10.51 2.65 18.67
N TRP A 195 10.28 3.93 18.91
CA TRP A 195 9.13 4.44 19.65
C TRP A 195 7.84 4.28 18.84
N ILE A 196 6.75 3.97 19.51
CA ILE A 196 5.43 3.79 18.89
C ILE A 196 4.53 4.96 19.27
N ALA A 197 4.20 5.80 18.31
CA ALA A 197 3.31 6.96 18.50
C ALA A 197 1.98 6.74 17.78
N GLY A 198 0.90 6.56 18.54
CA GLY A 198 -0.43 6.33 18.01
C GLY A 198 -1.23 7.63 17.87
N ALA A 199 -1.83 7.87 16.71
CA ALA A 199 -2.76 8.98 16.50
C ALA A 199 -4.12 8.66 17.14
N ALA A 200 -4.54 9.47 18.11
CA ALA A 200 -5.80 9.30 18.84
C ALA A 200 -6.39 10.69 19.17
N GLY A 201 -7.59 10.96 18.65
CA GLY A 201 -8.20 12.29 18.78
C GLY A 201 -8.48 12.73 20.22
N GLU A 202 -8.63 11.78 21.13
CA GLU A 202 -8.88 11.99 22.56
C GLU A 202 -7.60 12.04 23.41
N ALA A 203 -6.41 11.97 22.79
CA ALA A 203 -5.16 12.06 23.53
C ALA A 203 -4.91 13.48 24.06
N GLU A 204 -4.31 13.54 25.25
CA GLU A 204 -3.96 14.81 25.90
C GLU A 204 -2.72 15.44 25.26
N ASP A 205 -1.78 14.61 24.80
CA ASP A 205 -0.55 15.07 24.19
C ASP A 205 -0.78 15.50 22.74
N SER A 206 -0.29 16.71 22.42
CA SER A 206 -0.37 17.23 21.06
C SER A 206 0.71 16.62 20.15
N LEU A 207 0.36 16.32 18.90
CA LEU A 207 1.29 15.97 17.83
C LEU A 207 2.52 16.90 17.79
N TYR A 208 2.31 18.20 17.98
CA TYR A 208 3.36 19.21 17.86
C TYR A 208 4.33 19.28 19.06
N GLY A 209 4.01 18.59 20.17
CA GLY A 209 4.88 18.46 21.34
C GLY A 209 5.81 17.25 21.31
N MET A 210 5.61 16.32 20.39
CA MET A 210 6.40 15.08 20.27
C MET A 210 7.73 15.32 19.56
N ASP A 211 8.80 14.65 20.02
CA ASP A 211 10.09 14.61 19.32
C ASP A 211 10.12 13.48 18.28
N PHE A 212 10.07 13.84 16.99
CA PHE A 212 10.11 12.92 15.86
C PHE A 212 11.52 12.68 15.28
N LYS A 213 12.57 13.21 15.88
CA LYS A 213 13.95 13.01 15.41
C LYS A 213 14.48 11.62 15.73
N GLN A 214 13.89 10.94 16.70
CA GLN A 214 14.23 9.59 17.12
C GLN A 214 13.67 8.52 16.17
N PRO A 215 14.14 7.24 16.27
CA PRO A 215 13.50 6.11 15.61
C PRO A 215 12.04 6.02 16.03
N ILE A 216 11.10 6.08 15.07
CA ILE A 216 9.68 6.16 15.38
C ILE A 216 8.80 5.48 14.37
N ALA A 217 7.74 4.82 14.84
CA ALA A 217 6.63 4.30 14.07
C ALA A 217 5.36 5.09 14.43
N ILE A 218 4.80 5.78 13.45
CA ILE A 218 3.54 6.51 13.58
C ILE A 218 2.40 5.55 13.24
N VAL A 219 1.47 5.36 14.18
CA VAL A 219 0.36 4.40 14.03
C VAL A 219 -0.94 5.17 13.81
N MET A 220 -1.57 4.91 12.66
CA MET A 220 -2.86 5.48 12.27
C MET A 220 -3.93 4.41 12.38
N GLY A 221 -5.05 4.74 13.01
CA GLY A 221 -6.20 3.85 13.14
C GLY A 221 -7.21 4.00 12.01
N SER A 222 -8.26 3.17 12.05
CA SER A 222 -9.37 3.23 11.11
C SER A 222 -10.23 4.48 11.30
N GLU A 223 -10.91 4.90 10.21
CA GLU A 223 -11.86 6.00 10.26
C GLU A 223 -13.02 5.69 11.23
N GLY A 224 -13.32 6.62 12.10
CA GLY A 224 -14.41 6.55 13.08
C GLY A 224 -14.13 5.71 14.32
N LYS A 225 -13.36 4.60 14.25
CA LYS A 225 -13.05 3.74 15.41
C LYS A 225 -11.67 4.03 16.01
N GLY A 226 -10.78 4.68 15.26
CA GLY A 226 -9.41 4.93 15.69
C GLY A 226 -8.58 3.65 15.81
N LEU A 227 -7.64 3.64 16.73
CA LEU A 227 -6.74 2.51 17.01
C LEU A 227 -7.49 1.38 17.74
N ARG A 228 -7.21 0.13 17.34
CA ARG A 228 -7.68 -1.04 18.10
C ARG A 228 -7.10 -1.02 19.51
N ARG A 229 -7.85 -1.58 20.48
CA ARG A 229 -7.45 -1.64 21.89
C ARG A 229 -6.03 -2.20 22.08
N LEU A 230 -5.73 -3.35 21.48
CA LEU A 230 -4.40 -3.97 21.60
C LEU A 230 -3.29 -3.14 20.94
N THR A 231 -3.55 -2.48 19.83
CA THR A 231 -2.61 -1.58 19.18
C THR A 231 -2.34 -0.36 20.05
N ARG A 232 -3.39 0.24 20.62
CA ARG A 232 -3.31 1.37 21.54
C ARG A 232 -2.49 1.04 22.79
N GLU A 233 -2.69 -0.15 23.39
CA GLU A 233 -1.92 -0.62 24.55
C GLU A 233 -0.42 -0.80 24.26
N LYS A 234 -0.03 -0.94 22.99
CA LYS A 234 1.38 -1.06 22.56
C LYS A 234 2.03 0.28 22.23
N CYS A 235 1.26 1.34 22.08
CA CYS A 235 1.80 2.68 21.84
C CYS A 235 2.51 3.18 23.10
N ASP A 236 3.69 3.80 22.90
CA ASP A 236 4.43 4.50 23.95
C ASP A 236 3.83 5.87 24.17
N TYR A 237 3.32 6.48 23.10
CA TYR A 237 2.68 7.81 23.10
C TYR A 237 1.36 7.73 22.35
N LEU A 238 0.38 8.48 22.83
CA LEU A 238 -0.85 8.77 22.10
C LEU A 238 -0.88 10.27 21.83
N LEU A 239 -1.08 10.63 20.56
CA LEU A 239 -0.96 12.01 20.10
C LEU A 239 -2.25 12.45 19.43
N SER A 240 -2.71 13.64 19.77
CA SER A 240 -3.84 14.28 19.11
C SER A 240 -3.38 15.32 18.10
N ILE A 241 -4.12 15.45 17.00
CA ILE A 241 -4.02 16.60 16.10
C ILE A 241 -4.99 17.66 16.64
N PRO A 242 -4.52 18.85 17.07
CA PRO A 242 -5.39 19.89 17.60
C PRO A 242 -6.45 20.32 16.57
N MET A 243 -7.71 20.20 16.94
CA MET A 243 -8.86 20.56 16.11
C MET A 243 -9.47 21.87 16.63
N ALA A 244 -9.62 22.86 15.76
CA ALA A 244 -10.21 24.17 16.12
C ALA A 244 -11.71 24.26 15.78
N GLY A 245 -12.24 23.31 15.01
CA GLY A 245 -13.63 23.27 14.58
C GLY A 245 -14.48 22.29 15.38
N GLU A 246 -15.71 22.06 14.91
CA GLU A 246 -16.66 21.14 15.55
C GLU A 246 -16.43 19.65 15.20
N LEU A 247 -15.68 19.37 14.15
CA LEU A 247 -15.37 18.00 13.75
C LEU A 247 -14.38 17.36 14.68
N SER A 248 -14.64 16.13 15.09
CA SER A 248 -13.81 15.38 16.04
C SER A 248 -12.66 14.61 15.38
N SER A 249 -12.65 14.48 14.04
CA SER A 249 -11.63 13.70 13.32
C SER A 249 -11.42 14.20 11.91
N LEU A 250 -10.26 13.85 11.34
CA LEU A 250 -9.90 14.02 9.95
C LEU A 250 -9.97 12.66 9.22
N ASN A 251 -10.09 12.71 7.89
CA ASN A 251 -9.81 11.53 7.07
C ASN A 251 -8.40 11.01 7.39
N VAL A 252 -8.25 9.67 7.45
CA VAL A 252 -6.99 9.03 7.88
C VAL A 252 -5.79 9.42 7.03
N SER A 253 -5.96 9.61 5.72
CA SER A 253 -4.85 10.01 4.84
C SER A 253 -4.42 11.46 5.08
N VAL A 254 -5.35 12.35 5.42
CA VAL A 254 -5.05 13.73 5.81
C VAL A 254 -4.31 13.76 7.14
N ALA A 255 -4.81 13.04 8.15
CA ALA A 255 -4.16 12.92 9.45
C ALA A 255 -2.75 12.32 9.32
N THR A 256 -2.58 11.28 8.48
CA THR A 256 -1.27 10.70 8.15
C THR A 256 -0.32 11.77 7.59
N GLY A 257 -0.81 12.62 6.68
CA GLY A 257 -0.01 13.71 6.11
C GLY A 257 0.49 14.68 7.17
N LEU A 258 -0.38 15.11 8.06
CA LEU A 258 0.01 16.02 9.16
C LEU A 258 1.07 15.41 10.07
N CYS A 259 0.89 14.15 10.49
CA CYS A 259 1.84 13.45 11.36
C CYS A 259 3.21 13.27 10.69
N LEU A 260 3.22 12.78 9.45
CA LEU A 260 4.46 12.52 8.72
C LEU A 260 5.21 13.81 8.38
N PHE A 261 4.51 14.87 7.95
CA PHE A 261 5.17 16.11 7.59
C PHE A 261 5.63 16.92 8.82
N GLU A 262 5.02 16.72 9.98
CA GLU A 262 5.61 17.24 11.24
C GLU A 262 6.93 16.51 11.53
N ALA A 263 7.00 15.19 11.37
CA ALA A 263 8.26 14.46 11.51
C ALA A 263 9.33 14.95 10.50
N VAL A 264 8.95 15.18 9.24
CA VAL A 264 9.82 15.74 8.21
C VAL A 264 10.32 17.12 8.59
N ARG A 265 9.43 18.00 9.07
CA ARG A 265 9.79 19.36 9.50
C ARG A 265 10.86 19.32 10.59
N GLN A 266 10.69 18.46 11.59
CA GLN A 266 11.65 18.36 12.71
C GLN A 266 12.99 17.74 12.25
N ARG A 267 12.97 16.72 11.41
CA ARG A 267 14.18 16.04 10.92
C ARG A 267 15.01 16.88 9.95
N ARG A 268 14.36 17.78 9.17
CA ARG A 268 15.04 18.70 8.23
C ARG A 268 15.58 19.98 8.90
N GLY A 269 15.06 20.35 10.06
CA GLY A 269 15.46 21.54 10.79
C GLY A 269 16.58 21.31 11.80
N SER A 270 17.28 20.18 11.67
CA SER A 270 18.37 19.78 12.59
C SER A 270 19.72 20.07 11.99
#